data_daea743643bb17b995eba87f7cc8feac
#
_entry.id   daea743643bb17b995eba87f7cc8feac
#
_cell.length_a   1.000
_cell.length_b   1.000
_cell.length_c   1.000
_cell.angle_alpha   90.00
_cell.angle_beta   90.00
_cell.angle_gamma   90.00
#
_symmetry.space_group_name_H-M   'P 1'
#
loop_
_entity.id
_entity.type
_entity.pdbx_description
1 polymer ?
#
loop_
_entity_poly.entity_id
_entity_poly.type
_entity_poly.pdbx_seq_one_letter_code
_entity_poly.pdbx_strand_id
1 'polypeptide(L)'
;MRKPRQEMIAETRGKLIAAGRRAFGTIGYAEASMDDFTGEAGLTRGALYHHFGDKRGLLQAVIMEIDAEMTERLNEVSAAAPTRWQGFVDECSAYIEMALEPEIQRIMFRDGPAVLGDISQWQNTPGCIAALSRSLDRLKADREIIDIDTETAARLINGASSHMALWIANAKNPEAVSKRAVAGFKAMLGSLRRQE
;
A
#
# COMPACT_ATOMS: atom_id res chain seq x y z
N MET A 1 16.26 -3.88 -35.09
CA MET A 1 17.28 -3.91 -34.00
C MET A 1 16.81 -4.85 -32.91
N ARG A 2 17.67 -5.76 -32.44
CA ARG A 2 17.32 -6.70 -31.36
C ARG A 2 17.34 -5.92 -30.04
N LYS A 3 16.23 -5.94 -29.27
CA LYS A 3 16.17 -5.30 -27.95
C LYS A 3 17.29 -5.80 -27.02
N PRO A 4 17.89 -4.93 -26.19
CA PRO A 4 18.85 -5.35 -25.18
C PRO A 4 18.25 -6.42 -24.26
N ARG A 5 19.08 -7.36 -23.80
CA ARG A 5 18.63 -8.46 -22.92
C ARG A 5 17.94 -7.95 -21.64
N GLN A 6 18.39 -6.83 -21.09
CA GLN A 6 17.79 -6.22 -19.90
C GLN A 6 16.38 -5.69 -20.15
N GLU A 7 16.14 -5.07 -21.32
CA GLU A 7 14.80 -4.61 -21.71
C GLU A 7 13.81 -5.78 -21.87
N MET A 8 14.27 -6.88 -22.48
CA MET A 8 13.44 -8.08 -22.62
C MET A 8 13.11 -8.72 -21.28
N ILE A 9 14.03 -8.71 -20.31
CA ILE A 9 13.81 -9.19 -18.95
C ILE A 9 12.77 -8.32 -18.24
N ALA A 10 12.91 -6.99 -18.32
CA ALA A 10 11.97 -6.05 -17.71
C ALA A 10 10.57 -6.15 -18.34
N GLU A 11 10.47 -6.27 -19.68
CA GLU A 11 9.21 -6.46 -20.40
C GLU A 11 8.51 -7.77 -19.97
N THR A 12 9.25 -8.86 -19.90
CA THR A 12 8.73 -10.16 -19.47
C THR A 12 8.21 -10.10 -18.03
N ARG A 13 8.99 -9.48 -17.14
CA ARG A 13 8.61 -9.29 -15.74
C ARG A 13 7.34 -8.46 -15.60
N GLY A 14 7.23 -7.33 -16.32
CA GLY A 14 6.04 -6.47 -16.31
C GLY A 14 4.78 -7.18 -16.81
N LYS A 15 4.89 -7.98 -17.89
CA LYS A 15 3.75 -8.77 -18.40
C LYS A 15 3.23 -9.76 -17.36
N LEU A 16 4.12 -10.46 -16.64
CA LEU A 16 3.74 -11.40 -15.60
C LEU A 16 3.09 -10.71 -14.40
N ILE A 17 3.61 -9.54 -13.98
CA ILE A 17 3.01 -8.75 -12.90
C ILE A 17 1.60 -8.30 -13.32
N ALA A 18 1.44 -7.76 -14.52
CA ALA A 18 0.15 -7.31 -15.01
C ALA A 18 -0.89 -8.44 -15.11
N ALA A 19 -0.49 -9.63 -15.58
CA ALA A 19 -1.37 -10.80 -15.62
C ALA A 19 -1.72 -11.29 -14.19
N GLY A 20 -0.73 -11.38 -13.31
CA GLY A 20 -0.94 -11.74 -11.91
C GLY A 20 -1.86 -10.75 -11.18
N ARG A 21 -1.65 -9.45 -11.38
CA ARG A 21 -2.48 -8.38 -10.80
C ARG A 21 -3.94 -8.53 -11.22
N ARG A 22 -4.21 -8.72 -12.53
CA ARG A 22 -5.58 -8.94 -13.01
C ARG A 22 -6.23 -10.17 -12.39
N ALA A 23 -5.53 -11.31 -12.38
CA ALA A 23 -6.08 -12.54 -11.82
C ALA A 23 -6.31 -12.42 -10.30
N PHE A 24 -5.34 -11.90 -9.53
CA PHE A 24 -5.51 -11.70 -8.09
C PHE A 24 -6.63 -10.71 -7.77
N GLY A 25 -6.77 -9.64 -8.54
CA GLY A 25 -7.84 -8.65 -8.37
C GLY A 25 -9.23 -9.19 -8.70
N THR A 26 -9.35 -10.09 -9.68
CA THR A 26 -10.65 -10.62 -10.15
C THR A 26 -11.10 -11.88 -9.43
N ILE A 27 -10.29 -12.94 -9.44
CA ILE A 27 -10.65 -14.23 -8.85
C ILE A 27 -9.97 -14.50 -7.50
N GLY A 28 -8.95 -13.71 -7.13
CA GLY A 28 -8.22 -13.83 -5.87
C GLY A 28 -7.04 -14.78 -5.93
N TYR A 29 -6.19 -14.69 -4.91
CA TYR A 29 -4.96 -15.48 -4.85
C TYR A 29 -5.23 -16.98 -4.85
N ALA A 30 -6.18 -17.49 -4.08
CA ALA A 30 -6.41 -18.92 -3.95
C ALA A 30 -6.74 -19.59 -5.29
N GLU A 31 -7.66 -19.02 -6.05
CA GLU A 31 -8.19 -19.57 -7.30
C GLU A 31 -7.27 -19.34 -8.52
N ALA A 32 -6.47 -18.29 -8.49
CA ALA A 32 -5.58 -17.95 -9.59
C ALA A 32 -4.46 -19.01 -9.75
N SER A 33 -4.22 -19.47 -10.98
CA SER A 33 -3.21 -20.49 -11.28
C SER A 33 -1.98 -19.93 -12.02
N MET A 34 -0.87 -20.65 -11.92
CA MET A 34 0.36 -20.31 -12.66
C MET A 34 0.16 -20.36 -14.18
N ASP A 35 -0.74 -21.22 -14.66
CA ASP A 35 -1.08 -21.33 -16.09
C ASP A 35 -1.84 -20.12 -16.59
N ASP A 36 -2.75 -19.58 -15.76
CA ASP A 36 -3.52 -18.38 -16.12
C ASP A 36 -2.58 -17.21 -16.38
N PHE A 37 -1.60 -16.96 -15.49
CA PHE A 37 -0.66 -15.85 -15.65
C PHE A 37 0.22 -16.01 -16.88
N THR A 38 0.75 -17.21 -17.11
CA THR A 38 1.66 -17.47 -18.22
C THR A 38 0.93 -17.53 -19.55
N GLY A 39 -0.26 -18.13 -19.59
CA GLY A 39 -1.11 -18.17 -20.77
C GLY A 39 -1.53 -16.78 -21.23
N GLU A 40 -2.02 -15.93 -20.30
CA GLU A 40 -2.44 -14.58 -20.60
C GLU A 40 -1.25 -13.68 -21.03
N ALA A 41 -0.09 -13.85 -20.40
CA ALA A 41 1.11 -13.10 -20.75
C ALA A 41 1.78 -13.59 -22.06
N GLY A 42 1.37 -14.73 -22.60
CA GLY A 42 2.04 -15.37 -23.73
C GLY A 42 3.45 -15.88 -23.39
N LEU A 43 3.65 -16.32 -22.15
CA LEU A 43 4.94 -16.70 -21.58
C LEU A 43 4.91 -18.14 -21.06
N THR A 44 6.06 -18.69 -20.66
CA THR A 44 6.18 -20.04 -20.13
C THR A 44 6.20 -20.03 -18.59
N ARG A 45 5.79 -21.14 -17.97
CA ARG A 45 5.97 -21.36 -16.51
C ARG A 45 7.43 -21.16 -16.08
N GLY A 46 8.40 -21.60 -16.90
CA GLY A 46 9.82 -21.40 -16.64
C GLY A 46 10.22 -19.92 -16.50
N ALA A 47 9.63 -19.02 -17.29
CA ALA A 47 9.85 -17.59 -17.16
C ALA A 47 9.32 -17.07 -15.80
N LEU A 48 8.12 -17.50 -15.38
CA LEU A 48 7.55 -17.11 -14.10
C LEU A 48 8.43 -17.58 -12.92
N TYR A 49 8.84 -18.85 -12.92
CA TYR A 49 9.74 -19.37 -11.89
C TYR A 49 11.09 -18.65 -11.87
N HIS A 50 11.62 -18.29 -13.03
CA HIS A 50 12.88 -17.55 -13.12
C HIS A 50 12.79 -16.15 -12.51
N HIS A 51 11.63 -15.44 -12.69
CA HIS A 51 11.46 -14.07 -12.23
C HIS A 51 10.99 -13.95 -10.77
N PHE A 52 10.16 -14.87 -10.32
CA PHE A 52 9.43 -14.73 -9.05
C PHE A 52 9.59 -15.93 -8.11
N GLY A 53 10.17 -17.04 -8.58
CA GLY A 53 10.28 -18.28 -7.82
C GLY A 53 8.99 -19.08 -7.76
N ASP A 54 7.89 -18.43 -7.33
CA ASP A 54 6.58 -19.05 -7.19
C ASP A 54 5.42 -18.02 -7.28
N LYS A 55 4.19 -18.48 -7.07
CA LYS A 55 2.99 -17.65 -7.03
C LYS A 55 3.04 -16.61 -5.89
N ARG A 56 3.66 -16.97 -4.77
CA ARG A 56 3.83 -16.08 -3.61
C ARG A 56 4.77 -14.92 -3.95
N GLY A 57 5.88 -15.20 -4.63
CA GLY A 57 6.80 -14.17 -5.11
C GLY A 57 6.18 -13.26 -6.16
N LEU A 58 5.30 -13.79 -7.04
CA LEU A 58 4.53 -12.96 -7.96
C LEU A 58 3.55 -12.05 -7.21
N LEU A 59 2.83 -12.56 -6.20
CA LEU A 59 1.94 -11.72 -5.36
C LEU A 59 2.72 -10.60 -4.68
N GLN A 60 3.90 -10.89 -4.14
CA GLN A 60 4.76 -9.89 -3.52
C GLN A 60 5.16 -8.79 -4.52
N ALA A 61 5.48 -9.15 -5.76
CA ALA A 61 5.81 -8.18 -6.80
C ALA A 61 4.61 -7.32 -7.21
N VAL A 62 3.41 -7.91 -7.28
CA VAL A 62 2.15 -7.18 -7.53
C VAL A 62 1.85 -6.19 -6.39
N ILE A 63 2.01 -6.62 -5.14
CA ILE A 63 1.83 -5.77 -3.96
C ILE A 63 2.80 -4.58 -3.99
N MET A 64 4.06 -4.80 -4.36
CA MET A 64 5.05 -3.72 -4.46
C MET A 64 4.70 -2.70 -5.56
N GLU A 65 4.10 -3.14 -6.68
CA GLU A 65 3.63 -2.25 -7.75
C GLU A 65 2.44 -1.41 -7.27
N ILE A 66 1.44 -2.04 -6.66
CA ILE A 66 0.28 -1.34 -6.10
C ILE A 66 0.71 -0.34 -5.01
N ASP A 67 1.63 -0.72 -4.13
CA ASP A 67 2.15 0.16 -3.08
C ASP A 67 2.85 1.39 -3.64
N ALA A 68 3.62 1.24 -4.73
CA ALA A 68 4.24 2.37 -5.42
C ALA A 68 3.20 3.32 -6.01
N GLU A 69 2.15 2.80 -6.67
CA GLU A 69 1.05 3.61 -7.21
C GLU A 69 0.26 4.32 -6.09
N MET A 70 -0.02 3.60 -4.98
CA MET A 70 -0.65 4.21 -3.80
C MET A 70 0.20 5.36 -3.26
N THR A 71 1.52 5.16 -3.14
CA THR A 71 2.45 6.18 -2.66
C THR A 71 2.44 7.44 -3.54
N GLU A 72 2.42 7.29 -4.88
CA GLU A 72 2.32 8.44 -5.80
C GLU A 72 1.03 9.22 -5.58
N ARG A 73 -0.11 8.53 -5.51
CA ARG A 73 -1.42 9.15 -5.25
C ARG A 73 -1.47 9.85 -3.89
N LEU A 74 -0.90 9.26 -2.85
CA LEU A 74 -0.82 9.86 -1.52
C LEU A 74 0.05 11.12 -1.49
N ASN A 75 1.16 11.12 -2.21
CA ASN A 75 1.99 12.31 -2.39
C ASN A 75 1.23 13.46 -3.10
N GLU A 76 0.42 13.13 -4.12
CA GLU A 76 -0.44 14.12 -4.80
C GLU A 76 -1.48 14.71 -3.85
N VAL A 77 -2.14 13.88 -3.05
CA VAL A 77 -3.10 14.33 -2.02
C VAL A 77 -2.43 15.27 -1.02
N SER A 78 -1.26 14.90 -0.51
CA SER A 78 -0.50 15.72 0.43
C SER A 78 -0.07 17.05 -0.18
N ALA A 79 0.38 17.04 -1.43
CA ALA A 79 0.85 18.24 -2.14
C ALA A 79 -0.27 19.22 -2.51
N ALA A 80 -1.50 18.74 -2.70
CA ALA A 80 -2.66 19.57 -3.03
C ALA A 80 -3.24 20.33 -1.83
N ALA A 81 -2.87 19.97 -0.62
CA ALA A 81 -3.43 20.54 0.60
C ALA A 81 -2.92 21.97 0.88
N PRO A 82 -3.73 22.85 1.51
CA PRO A 82 -3.38 24.24 1.76
C PRO A 82 -2.30 24.43 2.82
N THR A 83 -2.12 23.47 3.71
CA THR A 83 -1.11 23.49 4.78
C THR A 83 -0.43 22.14 4.91
N ARG A 84 0.78 22.13 5.47
CA ARG A 84 1.54 20.88 5.70
C ARG A 84 0.78 19.93 6.64
N TRP A 85 0.20 20.45 7.69
CA TRP A 85 -0.65 19.66 8.60
C TRP A 85 -1.83 19.02 7.88
N GLN A 86 -2.57 19.81 7.10
CA GLN A 86 -3.72 19.29 6.36
C GLN A 86 -3.28 18.20 5.37
N GLY A 87 -2.17 18.43 4.66
CA GLY A 87 -1.60 17.45 3.74
C GLY A 87 -1.24 16.13 4.42
N PHE A 88 -0.63 16.19 5.59
CA PHE A 88 -0.32 14.99 6.38
C PHE A 88 -1.59 14.24 6.83
N VAL A 89 -2.61 14.96 7.30
CA VAL A 89 -3.89 14.33 7.72
C VAL A 89 -4.63 13.73 6.53
N ASP A 90 -4.66 14.42 5.40
CA ASP A 90 -5.35 13.98 4.20
C ASP A 90 -4.65 12.77 3.56
N GLU A 91 -3.32 12.77 3.49
CA GLU A 91 -2.50 11.63 3.05
C GLU A 91 -2.81 10.37 3.88
N CYS A 92 -2.72 10.47 5.21
CA CYS A 92 -2.99 9.35 6.10
C CYS A 92 -4.45 8.87 6.00
N SER A 93 -5.41 9.80 5.81
CA SER A 93 -6.82 9.47 5.65
C SER A 93 -7.10 8.77 4.31
N ALA A 94 -6.50 9.27 3.23
CA ALA A 94 -6.61 8.69 1.90
C ALA A 94 -6.08 7.26 1.86
N TYR A 95 -4.95 6.97 2.54
CA TYR A 95 -4.44 5.60 2.67
C TYR A 95 -5.50 4.65 3.27
N ILE A 96 -6.20 5.09 4.32
CA ILE A 96 -7.27 4.28 4.96
C ILE A 96 -8.44 4.08 3.98
N GLU A 97 -8.83 5.13 3.24
CA GLU A 97 -9.95 5.10 2.29
C GLU A 97 -9.65 4.25 1.05
N MET A 98 -8.38 4.10 0.65
CA MET A 98 -7.99 3.19 -0.45
C MET A 98 -8.39 1.73 -0.18
N ALA A 99 -8.64 1.34 1.07
CA ALA A 99 -9.19 0.03 1.41
C ALA A 99 -10.64 -0.20 0.90
N LEU A 100 -11.31 0.83 0.38
CA LEU A 100 -12.60 0.71 -0.31
C LEU A 100 -12.45 0.31 -1.78
N GLU A 101 -11.28 0.51 -2.39
CA GLU A 101 -11.04 0.15 -3.79
C GLU A 101 -10.96 -1.38 -3.93
N PRO A 102 -11.78 -2.01 -4.78
CA PRO A 102 -11.91 -3.47 -4.79
C PRO A 102 -10.60 -4.23 -5.01
N GLU A 103 -9.73 -3.72 -5.89
CA GLU A 103 -8.43 -4.32 -6.16
C GLU A 103 -7.50 -4.22 -4.95
N ILE A 104 -7.34 -3.02 -4.39
CA ILE A 104 -6.50 -2.74 -3.22
C ILE A 104 -7.04 -3.53 -2.02
N GLN A 105 -8.34 -3.50 -1.79
CA GLN A 105 -8.98 -4.25 -0.72
C GLN A 105 -8.64 -5.74 -0.79
N ARG A 106 -8.75 -6.34 -1.98
CA ARG A 106 -8.51 -7.77 -2.16
C ARG A 106 -7.03 -8.10 -2.04
N ILE A 107 -6.19 -7.45 -2.83
CA ILE A 107 -4.77 -7.81 -2.95
C ILE A 107 -3.98 -7.38 -1.72
N MET A 108 -4.12 -6.10 -1.29
CA MET A 108 -3.32 -5.55 -0.21
C MET A 108 -3.81 -5.94 1.18
N PHE A 109 -5.13 -6.00 1.39
CA PHE A 109 -5.70 -6.10 2.74
C PHE A 109 -6.42 -7.40 3.06
N ARG A 110 -6.64 -8.28 2.08
CA ARG A 110 -7.19 -9.64 2.29
C ARG A 110 -6.20 -10.73 1.94
N ASP A 111 -5.85 -10.86 0.65
CA ASP A 111 -4.98 -11.94 0.18
C ASP A 111 -3.53 -11.75 0.65
N GLY A 112 -3.01 -10.52 0.61
CA GLY A 112 -1.65 -10.20 1.02
C GLY A 112 -1.34 -10.69 2.44
N PRO A 113 -2.07 -10.25 3.48
CA PRO A 113 -1.84 -10.70 4.85
C PRO A 113 -2.04 -12.20 5.04
N ALA A 114 -3.02 -12.80 4.36
CA ALA A 114 -3.28 -14.24 4.44
C ALA A 114 -2.13 -15.09 3.88
N VAL A 115 -1.42 -14.58 2.86
CA VAL A 115 -0.35 -15.31 2.16
C VAL A 115 1.04 -14.93 2.64
N LEU A 116 1.29 -13.64 2.82
CA LEU A 116 2.62 -13.10 3.17
C LEU A 116 2.82 -12.89 4.68
N GLY A 117 1.74 -12.91 5.46
CA GLY A 117 1.78 -12.67 6.90
C GLY A 117 1.64 -11.19 7.26
N ASP A 118 2.09 -10.85 8.45
CA ASP A 118 1.94 -9.52 9.07
C ASP A 118 2.48 -8.39 8.18
N ILE A 119 1.60 -7.43 7.87
CA ILE A 119 1.92 -6.24 7.07
C ILE A 119 3.11 -5.46 7.67
N SER A 120 3.24 -5.45 9.00
CA SER A 120 4.33 -4.75 9.68
C SER A 120 5.73 -5.29 9.32
N GLN A 121 5.79 -6.51 8.77
CA GLN A 121 7.01 -7.19 8.34
C GLN A 121 7.25 -7.11 6.83
N TRP A 122 6.41 -6.45 6.07
CA TRP A 122 6.57 -6.32 4.63
C TRP A 122 7.77 -5.43 4.29
N GLN A 123 8.39 -5.69 3.12
CA GLN A 123 9.64 -5.02 2.70
C GLN A 123 9.51 -3.50 2.55
N ASN A 124 8.33 -2.98 2.22
CA ASN A 124 8.06 -1.55 2.05
C ASN A 124 7.79 -0.81 3.38
N THR A 125 7.40 -1.51 4.43
CA THR A 125 7.05 -0.91 5.74
C THR A 125 8.13 0.01 6.32
N PRO A 126 9.43 -0.33 6.32
CA PRO A 126 10.46 0.58 6.81
C PRO A 126 10.52 1.90 6.03
N GLY A 127 10.28 1.87 4.73
CA GLY A 127 10.20 3.06 3.87
C GLY A 127 9.02 3.97 4.23
N CYS A 128 7.84 3.37 4.46
CA CYS A 128 6.65 4.09 4.89
C CYS A 128 6.86 4.77 6.26
N ILE A 129 7.41 4.05 7.23
CA ILE A 129 7.71 4.61 8.56
C ILE A 129 8.69 5.77 8.44
N ALA A 130 9.77 5.62 7.66
CA ALA A 130 10.74 6.69 7.45
C ALA A 130 10.14 7.92 6.75
N ALA A 131 9.19 7.74 5.81
CA ALA A 131 8.48 8.84 5.16
C ALA A 131 7.58 9.60 6.16
N LEU A 132 6.79 8.88 6.96
CA LEU A 132 5.97 9.46 8.02
C LEU A 132 6.81 10.21 9.05
N SER A 133 7.94 9.61 9.50
CA SER A 133 8.85 10.26 10.45
C SER A 133 9.38 11.59 9.90
N ARG A 134 9.84 11.63 8.63
CA ARG A 134 10.28 12.87 7.99
C ARG A 134 9.18 13.93 7.90
N SER A 135 7.92 13.54 7.64
CA SER A 135 6.80 14.47 7.63
C SER A 135 6.52 15.04 9.01
N LEU A 136 6.56 14.19 10.04
CA LEU A 136 6.41 14.63 11.44
C LEU A 136 7.58 15.52 11.90
N ASP A 137 8.83 15.25 11.49
CA ASP A 137 9.99 16.11 11.78
C ASP A 137 9.79 17.53 11.25
N ARG A 138 9.24 17.65 10.02
CA ARG A 138 8.93 18.96 9.43
C ARG A 138 7.84 19.70 10.20
N LEU A 139 6.74 18.99 10.56
CA LEU A 139 5.65 19.55 11.36
C LEU A 139 6.13 19.99 12.76
N LYS A 140 7.03 19.22 13.37
CA LYS A 140 7.65 19.56 14.65
C LYS A 140 8.56 20.79 14.55
N ALA A 141 9.37 20.87 13.48
CA ALA A 141 10.22 22.04 13.21
C ALA A 141 9.39 23.31 13.02
N ASP A 142 8.25 23.19 12.34
CA ASP A 142 7.30 24.30 12.13
C ASP A 142 6.45 24.60 13.38
N ARG A 143 6.64 23.87 14.47
CA ARG A 143 5.90 23.98 15.75
C ARG A 143 4.39 23.71 15.61
N GLU A 144 3.97 22.99 14.59
CA GLU A 144 2.57 22.63 14.37
C GLU A 144 2.11 21.48 15.27
N ILE A 145 3.04 20.62 15.73
CA ILE A 145 2.76 19.49 16.62
C ILE A 145 3.51 19.59 17.95
N ILE A 146 3.05 18.81 18.92
CA ILE A 146 3.70 18.66 20.24
C ILE A 146 5.12 18.11 20.09
N ASP A 147 5.94 18.26 21.13
CA ASP A 147 7.26 17.64 21.20
C ASP A 147 7.11 16.13 21.46
N ILE A 148 7.30 15.33 20.43
CA ILE A 148 7.17 13.88 20.47
C ILE A 148 8.34 13.25 19.70
N ASP A 149 8.70 12.02 20.04
CA ASP A 149 9.61 11.21 19.23
C ASP A 149 8.92 10.83 17.92
N THR A 150 9.45 11.32 16.80
CA THR A 150 8.81 11.22 15.48
C THR A 150 8.86 9.82 14.90
N GLU A 151 9.88 9.02 15.21
CA GLU A 151 9.94 7.62 14.80
C GLU A 151 8.87 6.79 15.50
N THR A 152 8.74 6.96 16.82
CA THR A 152 7.69 6.29 17.60
C THR A 152 6.29 6.71 17.12
N ALA A 153 6.06 8.00 16.90
CA ALA A 153 4.80 8.51 16.36
C ALA A 153 4.50 7.94 14.97
N ALA A 154 5.49 7.88 14.07
CA ALA A 154 5.35 7.28 12.74
C ALA A 154 4.94 5.81 12.81
N ARG A 155 5.54 5.02 13.71
CA ARG A 155 5.17 3.61 13.94
C ARG A 155 3.74 3.45 14.44
N LEU A 156 3.32 4.28 15.39
CA LEU A 156 1.95 4.27 15.92
C LEU A 156 0.95 4.65 14.83
N ILE A 157 1.22 5.69 14.05
CA ILE A 157 0.36 6.14 12.96
C ILE A 157 0.29 5.07 11.86
N ASN A 158 1.42 4.50 11.43
CA ASN A 158 1.45 3.43 10.44
C ASN A 158 0.67 2.19 10.91
N GLY A 159 0.85 1.78 12.17
CA GLY A 159 0.11 0.66 12.74
C GLY A 159 -1.39 0.92 12.81
N ALA A 160 -1.80 2.11 13.27
CA ALA A 160 -3.19 2.48 13.36
C ALA A 160 -3.86 2.57 11.97
N SER A 161 -3.23 3.22 10.98
CA SER A 161 -3.78 3.35 9.63
C SER A 161 -3.89 1.99 8.93
N SER A 162 -2.86 1.14 9.04
CA SER A 162 -2.90 -0.24 8.50
C SER A 162 -4.01 -1.07 9.13
N HIS A 163 -4.18 -0.97 10.47
CA HIS A 163 -5.26 -1.67 11.16
C HIS A 163 -6.65 -1.18 10.73
N MET A 164 -6.83 0.14 10.53
CA MET A 164 -8.09 0.69 10.02
C MET A 164 -8.38 0.20 8.60
N ALA A 165 -7.40 0.17 7.71
CA ALA A 165 -7.54 -0.36 6.36
C ALA A 165 -7.94 -1.85 6.37
N LEU A 166 -7.29 -2.66 7.21
CA LEU A 166 -7.66 -4.08 7.41
C LEU A 166 -9.10 -4.24 7.94
N TRP A 167 -9.52 -3.42 8.88
CA TRP A 167 -10.89 -3.44 9.41
C TRP A 167 -11.92 -3.11 8.34
N ILE A 168 -11.67 -2.08 7.53
CA ILE A 168 -12.54 -1.71 6.39
C ILE A 168 -12.61 -2.88 5.39
N ALA A 169 -11.46 -3.40 4.98
CA ALA A 169 -11.39 -4.46 3.98
C ALA A 169 -12.17 -5.73 4.38
N ASN A 170 -12.24 -6.04 5.66
CA ASN A 170 -12.89 -7.25 6.18
C ASN A 170 -14.30 -7.00 6.75
N ALA A 171 -14.82 -5.78 6.64
CA ALA A 171 -16.13 -5.43 7.15
C ALA A 171 -17.27 -5.90 6.24
N LYS A 172 -18.45 -6.17 6.82
CA LYS A 172 -19.69 -6.43 6.06
C LYS A 172 -20.18 -5.19 5.32
N ASN A 173 -19.93 -4.00 5.86
CA ASN A 173 -20.25 -2.72 5.23
C ASN A 173 -19.00 -1.83 5.27
N PRO A 174 -18.09 -1.96 4.29
CA PRO A 174 -16.83 -1.24 4.26
C PRO A 174 -16.99 0.29 4.29
N GLU A 175 -17.99 0.83 3.56
CA GLU A 175 -18.21 2.29 3.49
C GLU A 175 -18.61 2.89 4.85
N ALA A 176 -19.50 2.21 5.58
CA ALA A 176 -19.91 2.68 6.91
C ALA A 176 -18.75 2.61 7.91
N VAL A 177 -17.91 1.57 7.80
CA VAL A 177 -16.71 1.42 8.63
C VAL A 177 -15.67 2.45 8.27
N SER A 178 -15.44 2.74 6.99
CA SER A 178 -14.48 3.74 6.52
C SER A 178 -14.76 5.12 7.11
N LYS A 179 -16.01 5.59 7.05
CA LYS A 179 -16.41 6.88 7.65
C LYS A 179 -16.05 6.98 9.14
N ARG A 180 -16.29 5.91 9.88
CA ARG A 180 -15.99 5.86 11.32
C ARG A 180 -14.49 5.78 11.59
N ALA A 181 -13.78 4.95 10.82
CA ALA A 181 -12.34 4.75 10.93
C ALA A 181 -11.59 6.05 10.66
N VAL A 182 -11.91 6.74 9.56
CA VAL A 182 -11.30 8.01 9.19
C VAL A 182 -11.60 9.10 10.22
N ALA A 183 -12.85 9.20 10.70
CA ALA A 183 -13.20 10.18 11.73
C ALA A 183 -12.42 9.95 13.04
N GLY A 184 -12.35 8.70 13.52
CA GLY A 184 -11.59 8.36 14.71
C GLY A 184 -10.08 8.57 14.54
N PHE A 185 -9.56 8.23 13.36
CA PHE A 185 -8.15 8.42 13.03
C PHE A 185 -7.77 9.91 12.97
N LYS A 186 -8.60 10.75 12.32
CA LYS A 186 -8.42 12.22 12.32
C LYS A 186 -8.45 12.83 13.72
N ALA A 187 -9.35 12.37 14.58
CA ALA A 187 -9.41 12.80 15.97
C ALA A 187 -8.13 12.42 16.74
N MET A 188 -7.63 11.20 16.53
CA MET A 188 -6.35 10.75 17.11
C MET A 188 -5.18 11.61 16.62
N LEU A 189 -5.07 11.86 15.31
CA LEU A 189 -4.03 12.75 14.77
C LEU A 189 -4.15 14.16 15.32
N GLY A 190 -5.38 14.68 15.46
CA GLY A 190 -5.65 16.00 16.03
C GLY A 190 -5.07 16.20 17.44
N SER A 191 -4.93 15.13 18.23
CA SER A 191 -4.28 15.20 19.55
C SER A 191 -2.78 15.50 19.51
N LEU A 192 -2.13 15.30 18.36
CA LEU A 192 -0.73 15.66 18.16
C LEU A 192 -0.57 17.17 17.85
N ARG A 193 -1.63 17.84 17.44
CA ARG A 193 -1.56 19.26 17.10
C ARG A 193 -1.31 20.11 18.35
N ARG A 194 -0.38 21.04 18.24
CA ARG A 194 -0.11 21.97 19.32
C ARG A 194 -1.31 22.90 19.51
N GLN A 195 -1.84 22.95 20.72
CA GLN A 195 -2.84 23.96 21.10
C GLN A 195 -2.12 25.30 21.35
N GLU A 196 -2.64 26.36 20.79
CA GLU A 196 -2.15 27.73 21.03
C GLU A 196 -2.36 28.17 22.48
#